data_8ffbd2f55c90904477474a8946f04cf2
#
_entry.id   8ffbd2f55c90904477474a8946f04cf2
#
_cell.length_a   1.000
_cell.length_b   1.000
_cell.length_c   1.000
_cell.angle_alpha   90.00
_cell.angle_beta   90.00
_cell.angle_gamma   90.00
#
_symmetry.space_group_name_H-M   'P 1'
#
loop_
_entity.id
_entity.type
_entity.pdbx_description
1 polymer ?
#
loop_
_entity_poly.entity_id
_entity_poly.type
_entity_poly.pdbx_seq_one_letter_code
_entity_poly.pdbx_strand_id
1 'polypeptide(L)'
;MQRTEKYFEQDAFRTQCESTILAAEPDEKTGGGRIALDGTVFYPEGGGQPADRGTLTLPDGATLNVTDVHEHDGILWHSVDALPESAVPGTAVSGCIDWEWRFDKMQQHTGAVSYTHL
;
A
#
# COMPACT_ATOMS: atom_id res chain seq x y z
N MET A 1 -8.34 17.09 5.12
CA MET A 1 -8.41 15.63 5.01
C MET A 1 -7.63 14.99 6.15
N GLN A 2 -8.13 13.89 6.67
CA GLN A 2 -7.50 13.14 7.74
C GLN A 2 -6.18 12.54 7.26
N ARG A 3 -5.16 12.53 8.14
CA ARG A 3 -3.90 11.88 7.81
C ARG A 3 -4.04 10.37 7.86
N THR A 4 -3.26 9.67 7.02
CA THR A 4 -3.23 8.21 7.03
C THR A 4 -2.43 7.73 8.23
N GLU A 5 -3.02 6.83 9.00
CA GLU A 5 -2.31 6.20 10.11
C GLU A 5 -1.32 5.17 9.57
N LYS A 6 -0.10 5.21 10.07
CA LYS A 6 1.00 4.38 9.57
C LYS A 6 1.16 3.15 10.46
N TYR A 7 0.41 2.09 10.17
CA TYR A 7 0.47 0.86 10.97
C TYR A 7 1.84 0.20 10.88
N PHE A 8 2.56 0.39 9.78
CA PHE A 8 3.89 -0.18 9.61
C PHE A 8 4.92 0.40 10.59
N GLU A 9 4.67 1.59 11.14
CA GLU A 9 5.53 2.18 12.16
C GLU A 9 5.29 1.54 13.53
N GLN A 10 4.11 1.00 13.73
CA GLN A 10 3.74 0.34 14.98
C GLN A 10 4.18 -1.12 14.98
N ASP A 11 4.11 -1.78 13.83
CA ASP A 11 4.46 -3.20 13.70
C ASP A 11 4.94 -3.47 12.29
N ALA A 12 6.27 -3.58 12.13
CA ALA A 12 6.89 -3.79 10.82
C ALA A 12 6.60 -5.17 10.23
N PHE A 13 6.11 -6.09 11.03
CA PHE A 13 5.79 -7.44 10.57
C PHE A 13 4.30 -7.62 10.28
N ARG A 14 3.51 -6.59 10.49
CA ARG A 14 2.09 -6.66 10.18
C ARG A 14 1.90 -6.65 8.67
N THR A 15 1.22 -7.67 8.15
CA THR A 15 1.06 -7.85 6.70
C THR A 15 -0.34 -7.51 6.21
N GLN A 16 -1.30 -7.36 7.11
CA GLN A 16 -2.71 -7.12 6.77
C GLN A 16 -3.28 -5.98 7.58
N CYS A 17 -4.20 -5.25 6.98
CA CYS A 17 -4.94 -4.22 7.68
C CYS A 17 -6.32 -4.05 7.08
N GLU A 18 -7.23 -3.50 7.87
CA GLU A 18 -8.52 -3.05 7.39
C GLU A 18 -8.55 -1.53 7.44
N SER A 19 -9.04 -0.93 6.38
CA SER A 19 -8.98 0.52 6.22
C SER A 19 -10.22 1.02 5.52
N THR A 20 -10.40 2.33 5.55
CA THR A 20 -11.50 3.00 4.86
C THR A 20 -10.91 3.93 3.82
N ILE A 21 -11.50 3.94 2.64
CA ILE A 21 -11.05 4.84 1.56
C ILE A 21 -11.39 6.27 1.95
N LEU A 22 -10.37 7.14 1.98
CA LEU A 22 -10.55 8.58 2.19
C LEU A 22 -10.82 9.30 0.87
N ALA A 23 -10.15 8.85 -0.20
CA ALA A 23 -10.29 9.42 -1.52
C ALA A 23 -9.82 8.42 -2.55
N ALA A 24 -10.35 8.52 -3.77
CA ALA A 24 -9.95 7.67 -4.88
C ALA A 24 -9.91 8.53 -6.13
N GLU A 25 -8.82 8.45 -6.89
CA GLU A 25 -8.62 9.24 -8.11
C GLU A 25 -8.25 8.30 -9.25
N PRO A 26 -8.97 8.35 -10.36
CA PRO A 26 -8.62 7.52 -11.53
C PRO A 26 -7.41 8.09 -12.25
N ASP A 27 -6.65 7.19 -12.88
CA ASP A 27 -5.54 7.54 -13.75
C ASP A 27 -5.90 7.10 -15.16
N GLU A 28 -6.24 8.06 -16.00
CA GLU A 28 -6.68 7.75 -17.35
C GLU A 28 -5.56 7.19 -18.22
N LYS A 29 -4.29 7.48 -17.86
CA LYS A 29 -3.15 7.01 -18.66
C LYS A 29 -2.92 5.52 -18.52
N THR A 30 -3.15 4.97 -17.32
CA THR A 30 -2.86 3.57 -17.05
C THR A 30 -4.11 2.70 -16.95
N GLY A 31 -5.29 3.32 -16.89
CA GLY A 31 -6.52 2.61 -16.63
C GLY A 31 -6.73 2.22 -15.18
N GLY A 32 -5.77 2.54 -14.34
CA GLY A 32 -5.85 2.29 -12.90
C GLY A 32 -6.21 3.55 -12.15
N GLY A 33 -5.63 3.71 -10.96
CA GLY A 33 -5.88 4.89 -10.16
C GLY A 33 -5.05 4.85 -8.90
N ARG A 34 -5.41 5.72 -7.96
CA ARG A 34 -4.76 5.73 -6.65
C ARG A 34 -5.82 5.93 -5.58
N ILE A 35 -5.56 5.35 -4.44
CA ILE A 35 -6.50 5.32 -3.32
C ILE A 35 -5.79 5.80 -2.06
N ALA A 36 -6.40 6.78 -1.39
CA ALA A 36 -5.94 7.24 -0.08
C ALA A 36 -6.73 6.49 0.99
N LEU A 37 -6.02 5.95 1.98
CA LEU A 37 -6.61 5.18 3.05
C LEU A 37 -6.45 5.91 4.39
N ASP A 38 -7.34 5.63 5.34
CA ASP A 38 -7.25 6.20 6.68
C ASP A 38 -6.18 5.52 7.53
N GLY A 39 -5.72 4.34 7.14
CA GLY A 39 -4.64 3.63 7.78
C GLY A 39 -4.07 2.59 6.83
N THR A 40 -2.79 2.25 6.97
CA THR A 40 -2.17 1.32 6.04
C THR A 40 -0.97 0.61 6.63
N VAL A 41 -0.77 -0.64 6.19
CA VAL A 41 0.47 -1.38 6.46
C VAL A 41 1.46 -1.26 5.30
N PHE A 42 1.09 -0.58 4.21
CA PHE A 42 1.94 -0.42 3.04
C PHE A 42 2.96 0.69 3.28
N TYR A 43 4.23 0.34 3.20
CA TYR A 43 5.32 1.30 3.38
C TYR A 43 5.47 2.15 2.12
N PRO A 44 5.55 3.48 2.24
CA PRO A 44 5.70 4.33 1.05
C PRO A 44 7.13 4.31 0.54
N GLU A 45 7.29 4.69 -0.73
CA GLU A 45 8.59 4.88 -1.32
C GLU A 45 9.35 5.99 -0.60
N GLY A 46 10.66 5.80 -0.42
CA GLY A 46 11.49 6.82 0.16
C GLY A 46 12.86 6.30 0.56
N GLY A 47 13.84 7.19 0.68
CA GLY A 47 15.17 6.84 1.13
C GLY A 47 15.89 5.84 0.24
N GLY A 48 15.55 5.78 -1.04
CA GLY A 48 16.14 4.81 -1.97
C GLY A 48 15.49 3.44 -1.92
N GLN A 49 14.48 3.26 -1.09
CA GLN A 49 13.78 1.99 -0.97
C GLN A 49 12.44 2.07 -1.72
N PRO A 50 12.10 1.07 -2.55
CA PRO A 50 10.81 1.07 -3.23
C PRO A 50 9.66 0.82 -2.26
N ALA A 51 8.46 1.25 -2.66
CA ALA A 51 7.27 1.06 -1.86
C ALA A 51 6.89 -0.42 -1.77
N ASP A 52 6.09 -0.75 -0.76
CA ASP A 52 5.51 -2.09 -0.67
C ASP A 52 4.55 -2.34 -1.83
N ARG A 53 4.35 -3.60 -2.12
CA ARG A 53 3.34 -4.06 -3.06
C ARG A 53 2.39 -5.02 -2.35
N GLY A 54 1.23 -5.25 -2.94
CA GLY A 54 0.25 -6.15 -2.39
C GLY A 54 -1.10 -5.95 -3.02
N THR A 55 -2.14 -6.17 -2.23
CA THR A 55 -3.51 -6.11 -2.74
C THR A 55 -4.42 -5.35 -1.79
N LEU A 56 -5.46 -4.74 -2.36
CA LEU A 56 -6.58 -4.18 -1.62
C LEU A 56 -7.83 -4.92 -2.10
N THR A 57 -8.60 -5.45 -1.15
CA THR A 57 -9.83 -6.18 -1.45
C THR A 57 -11.02 -5.38 -0.99
N LEU A 58 -11.98 -5.17 -1.87
CA LEU A 58 -13.20 -4.43 -1.59
C LEU A 58 -14.32 -5.35 -1.13
N PRO A 59 -15.37 -4.81 -0.49
CA PRO A 59 -16.47 -5.66 0.01
C PRO A 59 -17.22 -6.44 -1.07
N ASP A 60 -17.18 -5.96 -2.31
CA ASP A 60 -17.83 -6.65 -3.43
C ASP A 60 -16.97 -7.78 -4.01
N GLY A 61 -15.79 -8.02 -3.43
CA GLY A 61 -14.90 -9.08 -3.88
C GLY A 61 -13.84 -8.62 -4.86
N ALA A 62 -13.88 -7.36 -5.30
CA ALA A 62 -12.86 -6.84 -6.21
C ALA A 62 -11.51 -6.78 -5.52
N THR A 63 -10.48 -7.28 -6.18
CA THR A 63 -9.11 -7.25 -5.68
C THR A 63 -8.27 -6.36 -6.59
N LEU A 64 -7.61 -5.37 -5.99
CA LEU A 64 -6.78 -4.41 -6.70
C LEU A 64 -5.33 -4.68 -6.37
N ASN A 65 -4.45 -4.66 -7.37
CA ASN A 65 -3.02 -4.81 -7.14
C ASN A 65 -2.41 -3.45 -6.84
N VAL A 66 -1.74 -3.35 -5.70
CA VAL A 66 -1.02 -2.13 -5.31
C VAL A 66 0.40 -2.26 -5.85
N THR A 67 0.78 -1.33 -6.72
CA THR A 67 2.08 -1.36 -7.39
C THR A 67 3.03 -0.30 -6.85
N ASP A 68 2.52 0.69 -6.12
CA ASP A 68 3.34 1.76 -5.58
C ASP A 68 2.59 2.45 -4.44
N VAL A 69 3.32 3.12 -3.57
CA VAL A 69 2.73 3.87 -2.45
C VAL A 69 3.53 5.15 -2.28
N HIS A 70 2.84 6.29 -2.24
CA HIS A 70 3.45 7.61 -2.05
C HIS A 70 2.79 8.33 -0.89
N GLU A 71 3.57 9.08 -0.15
CA GLU A 71 3.05 9.96 0.89
C GLU A 71 2.98 11.39 0.38
N HIS A 72 1.83 12.04 0.58
CA HIS A 72 1.64 13.44 0.21
C HIS A 72 0.79 14.12 1.29
N ASP A 73 1.34 15.12 1.95
CA ASP A 73 0.66 15.87 3.03
C ASP A 73 0.14 14.98 4.15
N GLY A 74 0.89 13.92 4.46
CA GLY A 74 0.51 13.00 5.53
C GLY A 74 -0.50 11.94 5.10
N ILE A 75 -0.85 11.90 3.83
CA ILE A 75 -1.79 10.93 3.27
C ILE A 75 -1.00 9.95 2.40
N LEU A 76 -1.22 8.67 2.61
CA LEU A 76 -0.57 7.65 1.80
C LEU A 76 -1.49 7.24 0.67
N TRP A 77 -1.01 7.46 -0.56
CA TRP A 77 -1.72 7.13 -1.79
C TRP A 77 -1.20 5.82 -2.34
N HIS A 78 -2.11 4.90 -2.61
CA HIS A 78 -1.78 3.56 -3.09
C HIS A 78 -2.14 3.48 -4.57
N SER A 79 -1.14 3.32 -5.43
CA SER A 79 -1.36 3.17 -6.87
C SER A 79 -1.86 1.77 -7.15
N VAL A 80 -2.98 1.67 -7.87
CA VAL A 80 -3.61 0.39 -8.18
C VAL A 80 -3.74 0.23 -9.68
N ASP A 81 -3.76 -1.03 -10.13
CA ASP A 81 -3.82 -1.35 -11.55
C ASP A 81 -5.22 -1.18 -12.14
N ALA A 82 -6.23 -1.13 -11.30
CA ALA A 82 -7.61 -0.92 -11.75
C ALA A 82 -8.37 -0.20 -10.64
N LEU A 83 -9.28 0.69 -11.00
CA LEU A 83 -10.09 1.44 -10.05
C LEU A 83 -11.57 1.20 -10.37
N PRO A 84 -12.21 0.23 -9.70
CA PRO A 84 -13.63 -0.05 -9.94
C PRO A 84 -14.52 1.06 -9.38
N GLU A 85 -15.77 1.10 -9.83
CA GLU A 85 -16.73 2.11 -9.38
C GLU A 85 -17.04 1.99 -7.89
N SER A 86 -16.86 0.79 -7.31
CA SER A 86 -17.08 0.56 -5.89
C SER A 86 -15.99 1.16 -5.01
N ALA A 87 -14.85 1.56 -5.59
CA ALA A 87 -13.75 2.17 -4.84
C ALA A 87 -14.01 3.66 -4.64
N VAL A 88 -14.89 3.98 -3.69
CA VAL A 88 -15.30 5.35 -3.41
C VAL A 88 -15.01 5.69 -1.94
N PRO A 89 -14.91 6.99 -1.60
CA PRO A 89 -14.69 7.38 -0.21
C PRO A 89 -15.75 6.78 0.72
N GLY A 90 -15.31 6.29 1.86
CA GLY A 90 -16.16 5.64 2.83
C GLY A 90 -16.24 4.12 2.70
N THR A 91 -15.67 3.56 1.63
CA THR A 91 -15.70 2.11 1.42
C THR A 91 -14.62 1.45 2.26
N ALA A 92 -14.99 0.38 2.97
CA ALA A 92 -14.01 -0.42 3.72
C ALA A 92 -13.22 -1.31 2.77
N VAL A 93 -11.93 -1.44 3.02
CA VAL A 93 -11.06 -2.30 2.22
C VAL A 93 -10.16 -3.11 3.14
N SER A 94 -9.75 -4.28 2.68
CA SER A 94 -8.75 -5.10 3.35
C SER A 94 -7.45 -5.02 2.56
N GLY A 95 -6.37 -4.60 3.21
CA GLY A 95 -5.07 -4.52 2.58
C GLY A 95 -4.18 -5.67 3.03
N CYS A 96 -3.39 -6.19 2.09
CA CYS A 96 -2.42 -7.25 2.38
C CYS A 96 -1.16 -6.96 1.58
N ILE A 97 -0.03 -6.83 2.28
CA ILE A 97 1.24 -6.60 1.59
C ILE A 97 1.81 -7.90 1.07
N ASP A 98 2.63 -7.78 0.02
CA ASP A 98 3.43 -8.88 -0.47
C ASP A 98 4.67 -8.99 0.42
N TRP A 99 4.65 -9.91 1.37
CA TRP A 99 5.74 -10.05 2.34
C TRP A 99 7.05 -10.45 1.66
N GLU A 100 6.99 -11.28 0.64
CA GLU A 100 8.20 -11.68 -0.07
C GLU A 100 8.86 -10.49 -0.76
N TRP A 101 8.06 -9.61 -1.35
CA TRP A 101 8.55 -8.39 -1.95
C TRP A 101 9.23 -7.49 -0.90
N ARG A 102 8.56 -7.27 0.23
CA ARG A 102 9.11 -6.43 1.30
C ARG A 102 10.42 -7.03 1.83
N PHE A 103 10.41 -8.32 2.10
CA PHE A 103 11.59 -8.99 2.65
C PHE A 103 12.78 -8.90 1.71
N ASP A 104 12.54 -9.13 0.42
CA ASP A 104 13.58 -9.02 -0.60
C ASP A 104 14.15 -7.60 -0.67
N LYS A 105 13.28 -6.59 -0.66
CA LYS A 105 13.72 -5.20 -0.74
C LYS A 105 14.44 -4.74 0.53
N MET A 106 14.04 -5.24 1.67
CA MET A 106 14.75 -4.95 2.92
C MET A 106 16.16 -5.49 2.87
N GLN A 107 16.35 -6.70 2.37
CA GLN A 107 17.68 -7.29 2.23
C GLN A 107 18.54 -6.51 1.26
N GLN A 108 17.98 -6.12 0.13
CA GLN A 108 18.70 -5.33 -0.87
C GLN A 108 19.09 -3.96 -0.32
N HIS A 109 18.21 -3.35 0.45
CA HIS A 109 18.45 -2.03 1.01
C HIS A 109 19.59 -2.05 2.02
N THR A 110 19.63 -3.08 2.86
CA THR A 110 20.69 -3.18 3.86
C THR A 110 22.04 -3.57 3.26
N GLY A 111 22.03 -4.16 2.09
CA GLY A 111 23.24 -4.54 1.37
C GLY A 111 23.99 -5.66 1.99
N ALA A 112 23.64 -6.06 3.15
CA ALA A 112 24.41 -6.95 3.85
C ALA A 112 23.86 -8.30 3.88
N VAL A 113 23.80 -8.77 3.89
CA VAL A 113 23.36 -9.63 4.32
C VAL A 113 23.22 -10.67 4.28
N SER A 114 23.30 -11.00 3.96
CA SER A 114 23.06 -11.73 3.82
C SER A 114 23.22 -12.70 4.33
N TYR A 115 23.46 -12.96 4.43
CA TYR A 115 23.69 -13.69 4.82
C TYR A 115 23.46 -14.16 5.61
N THR A 116 23.40 -14.42 5.89
CA THR A 116 23.17 -14.80 6.63
C THR A 116 22.51 -15.32 7.02
N HIS A 117 22.24 -15.80 6.94
CA HIS A 117 21.71 -16.28 7.28
C HIS A 117 21.44 -16.93 7.30
N LEU A 118 21.37 -17.24 7.14
CA LEU A 118 21.04 -17.84 7.25
C LEU A 118 21.01 -18.25 7.55
#